data_77e81d44ca3c5969a1ce3026bf8b4563
#
_entry.id   77e81d44ca3c5969a1ce3026bf8b4563
#
_cell.length_a   1.000
_cell.length_b   1.000
_cell.length_c   1.000
_cell.angle_alpha   90.00
_cell.angle_beta   90.00
_cell.angle_gamma   90.00
#
_symmetry.space_group_name_H-M   'P 1'
#
loop_
_entity.id
_entity.type
_entity.pdbx_description
1 polymer ?
#
loop_
_entity_poly.entity_id
_entity_poly.type
_entity_poly.pdbx_seq_one_letter_code
_entity_poly.pdbx_strand_id
1 'polypeptide(L)'
;MAVAYDEELADRIRELIGSESGLTEQKMFGGLAFLIGGNMAVAASGQGGILVRVDPADSDALVTTTNADVMEMRGRQMKGWLRVDAEDVRTKTELRRWVQHGTAYTRLLPAKR
;
A
#
# COMPACT_ATOMS: atom_id res chain seq x y z
N MET A 1 22.30 -3.54 11.18
CA MET A 1 21.63 -4.47 10.27
C MET A 1 20.70 -3.70 9.34
N ALA A 2 20.80 -3.90 8.06
CA ALA A 2 19.97 -3.18 7.10
C ALA A 2 18.54 -3.72 7.12
N VAL A 3 17.55 -2.83 7.10
CA VAL A 3 16.16 -3.23 6.88
C VAL A 3 15.88 -3.30 5.40
N ALA A 4 14.98 -4.20 5.03
CA ALA A 4 14.67 -4.46 3.62
C ALA A 4 13.81 -3.35 2.99
N TYR A 5 13.12 -2.54 3.79
CA TYR A 5 12.24 -1.48 3.30
C TYR A 5 12.75 -0.11 3.74
N ASP A 6 12.24 0.94 3.11
CA ASP A 6 12.58 2.32 3.44
C ASP A 6 11.85 2.74 4.72
N GLU A 7 12.60 2.88 5.81
CA GLU A 7 12.04 3.23 7.12
C GLU A 7 11.44 4.64 7.13
N GLU A 8 12.05 5.58 6.40
CA GLU A 8 11.53 6.92 6.29
C GLU A 8 10.16 6.94 5.61
N LEU A 9 10.02 6.15 4.54
CA LEU A 9 8.76 6.01 3.85
C LEU A 9 7.71 5.37 4.75
N ALA A 10 8.09 4.35 5.53
CA ALA A 10 7.19 3.72 6.51
C ALA A 10 6.71 4.74 7.53
N ASP A 11 7.59 5.61 8.02
CA ASP A 11 7.21 6.67 8.98
C ASP A 11 6.25 7.67 8.35
N ARG A 12 6.45 8.01 7.09
CA ARG A 12 5.55 8.90 6.35
C ARG A 12 4.16 8.30 6.20
N ILE A 13 4.09 7.00 5.90
CA ILE A 13 2.81 6.29 5.83
C ILE A 13 2.15 6.27 7.20
N ARG A 14 2.91 5.95 8.24
CA ARG A 14 2.40 5.88 9.61
C ARG A 14 1.78 7.21 10.04
N GLU A 15 2.40 8.31 9.67
CA GLU A 15 1.89 9.64 9.98
C GLU A 15 0.52 9.88 9.32
N LEU A 16 0.35 9.41 8.09
CA LEU A 16 -0.89 9.61 7.34
C LEU A 16 -2.02 8.68 7.77
N ILE A 17 -1.69 7.46 8.20
CA ILE A 17 -2.67 6.41 8.48
C ILE A 17 -2.93 6.21 9.97
N GLY A 18 -2.14 6.86 10.83
CA GLY A 18 -2.10 6.56 12.26
C GLY A 18 -3.41 6.76 13.03
N SER A 19 -4.36 7.53 12.47
CA SER A 19 -5.66 7.75 13.11
C SER A 19 -6.70 6.68 12.75
N GLU A 20 -6.35 5.73 11.90
CA GLU A 20 -7.30 4.69 11.48
C GLU A 20 -7.60 3.71 12.61
N SER A 21 -8.90 3.42 12.79
CA SER A 21 -9.36 2.43 13.76
C SER A 21 -8.99 1.03 13.30
N GLY A 22 -8.51 0.20 14.22
CA GLY A 22 -8.13 -1.19 13.90
C GLY A 22 -6.80 -1.31 13.15
N LEU A 23 -5.99 -0.26 13.18
CA LEU A 23 -4.69 -0.25 12.52
C LEU A 23 -3.68 -1.14 13.25
N THR A 24 -2.99 -2.00 12.50
CA THR A 24 -1.84 -2.75 12.98
C THR A 24 -0.74 -2.71 11.92
N GLU A 25 0.49 -3.03 12.34
CA GLU A 25 1.64 -3.11 11.43
C GLU A 25 2.17 -4.54 11.45
N GLN A 26 2.61 -5.03 10.30
CA GLN A 26 3.15 -6.37 10.19
C GLN A 26 4.22 -6.42 9.11
N LYS A 27 5.35 -7.06 9.42
CA LYS A 27 6.38 -7.30 8.40
C LYS A 27 5.89 -8.38 7.44
N MET A 28 5.88 -8.07 6.15
CA MET A 28 5.40 -8.98 5.11
C MET A 28 6.20 -8.76 3.83
N PHE A 29 6.55 -9.85 3.15
CA PHE A 29 7.20 -9.79 1.83
C PHE A 29 8.44 -8.89 1.79
N GLY A 30 9.20 -8.87 2.88
CA GLY A 30 10.39 -8.02 2.99
C GLY A 30 10.10 -6.56 3.25
N GLY A 31 8.83 -6.18 3.42
CA GLY A 31 8.42 -4.81 3.70
C GLY A 31 7.67 -4.69 5.01
N LEU A 32 7.08 -3.51 5.22
CA LEU A 32 6.25 -3.26 6.39
C LEU A 32 4.84 -2.90 5.93
N ALA A 33 3.88 -3.76 6.27
CA ALA A 33 2.48 -3.58 5.89
C ALA A 33 1.69 -2.90 6.99
N PHE A 34 0.76 -2.04 6.59
CA PHE A 34 -0.20 -1.38 7.47
C PHE A 34 -1.56 -1.99 7.20
N LEU A 35 -2.15 -2.60 8.23
CA LEU A 35 -3.39 -3.35 8.10
C LEU A 35 -4.52 -2.66 8.85
N ILE A 36 -5.70 -2.70 8.27
CA ILE A 36 -6.93 -2.19 8.89
C ILE A 36 -7.87 -3.38 9.05
N GLY A 37 -8.20 -3.72 10.29
CA GLY A 37 -9.01 -4.90 10.56
C GLY A 37 -8.37 -6.18 10.05
N GLY A 38 -7.04 -6.24 10.02
CA GLY A 38 -6.29 -7.40 9.53
C GLY A 38 -6.11 -7.45 8.00
N ASN A 39 -6.68 -6.49 7.27
CA ASN A 39 -6.55 -6.41 5.81
C ASN A 39 -5.49 -5.38 5.44
N MET A 40 -4.51 -5.76 4.60
CA MET A 40 -3.48 -4.82 4.18
C MET A 40 -4.06 -3.69 3.35
N ALA A 41 -3.78 -2.46 3.76
CA ALA A 41 -4.17 -1.27 3.00
C ALA A 41 -3.02 -0.77 2.15
N VAL A 42 -1.84 -0.65 2.75
CA VAL A 42 -0.65 -0.13 2.11
C VAL A 42 0.57 -0.72 2.80
N ALA A 43 1.67 -0.83 2.06
CA ALA A 43 2.93 -1.30 2.62
C ALA A 43 4.10 -0.51 2.05
N ALA A 44 5.12 -0.28 2.89
CA ALA A 44 6.43 0.13 2.40
C ALA A 44 7.10 -1.13 1.86
N SER A 45 7.34 -1.15 0.55
CA SER A 45 7.81 -2.36 -0.14
C SER A 45 9.29 -2.63 0.13
N GLY A 46 9.64 -3.90 0.27
CA GLY A 46 11.03 -4.31 0.36
C GLY A 46 11.79 -4.11 -0.94
N GLN A 47 11.10 -3.83 -2.03
CA GLN A 47 11.72 -3.55 -3.34
C GLN A 47 11.74 -2.05 -3.65
N GLY A 48 11.40 -1.21 -2.67
CA GLY A 48 11.28 0.22 -2.86
C GLY A 48 9.87 0.64 -3.23
N GLY A 49 9.51 1.90 -2.94
CA GLY A 49 8.16 2.39 -3.17
C GLY A 49 7.14 1.75 -2.25
N ILE A 50 5.89 1.74 -2.69
CA ILE A 50 4.78 1.21 -1.90
C ILE A 50 3.99 0.17 -2.66
N LEU A 51 3.27 -0.66 -1.91
CA LEU A 51 2.27 -1.58 -2.41
C LEU A 51 0.93 -1.13 -1.83
N VAL A 52 -0.08 -0.95 -2.68
CA VAL A 52 -1.39 -0.43 -2.26
C VAL A 52 -2.47 -1.40 -2.68
N ARG A 53 -3.39 -1.68 -1.76
CA ARG A 53 -4.57 -2.45 -2.10
C ARG A 53 -5.70 -1.52 -2.50
N VAL A 54 -6.24 -1.72 -3.70
CA VAL A 54 -7.35 -0.91 -4.23
C VAL A 54 -8.51 -1.82 -4.62
N ASP A 55 -9.66 -1.23 -4.88
CA ASP A 55 -10.79 -1.98 -5.42
C ASP A 55 -10.35 -2.61 -6.76
N PRO A 56 -10.49 -3.93 -6.94
CA PRO A 56 -10.12 -4.56 -8.22
C PRO A 56 -10.82 -3.93 -9.42
N ALA A 57 -12.01 -3.37 -9.23
CA ALA A 57 -12.73 -2.69 -10.31
C ALA A 57 -12.04 -1.40 -10.75
N ASP A 58 -11.24 -0.78 -9.88
CA ASP A 58 -10.53 0.46 -10.17
C ASP A 58 -9.10 0.22 -10.68
N SER A 59 -8.62 -1.01 -10.58
CA SER A 59 -7.22 -1.35 -10.85
C SER A 59 -6.77 -0.94 -12.25
N ASP A 60 -7.53 -1.29 -13.28
CA ASP A 60 -7.17 -0.99 -14.66
C ASP A 60 -7.14 0.52 -14.93
N ALA A 61 -8.11 1.25 -14.41
CA ALA A 61 -8.17 2.70 -14.57
C ALA A 61 -6.99 3.39 -13.89
N LEU A 62 -6.62 2.94 -12.69
CA LEU A 62 -5.50 3.52 -11.97
C LEU A 62 -4.16 3.24 -12.65
N VAL A 63 -3.98 2.04 -13.21
CA VAL A 63 -2.78 1.71 -13.97
C VAL A 63 -2.68 2.56 -15.22
N THR A 64 -3.80 2.82 -15.89
CA THR A 64 -3.83 3.62 -17.12
C THR A 64 -3.60 5.11 -16.86
N THR A 65 -4.11 5.65 -15.74
CA THR A 65 -4.09 7.09 -15.46
C THR A 65 -2.95 7.54 -14.56
N THR A 66 -2.20 6.59 -13.98
CA THR A 66 -1.07 6.89 -13.09
C THR A 66 0.16 6.08 -13.51
N ASN A 67 1.26 6.23 -12.78
CA ASN A 67 2.47 5.44 -13.00
C ASN A 67 2.48 4.13 -12.21
N ALA A 68 1.35 3.76 -11.60
CA ALA A 68 1.25 2.51 -10.85
C ALA A 68 1.20 1.30 -11.78
N ASP A 69 1.75 0.19 -11.32
CA ASP A 69 1.73 -1.09 -12.02
C ASP A 69 0.99 -2.13 -11.20
N VAL A 70 0.33 -3.06 -11.88
CA VAL A 70 -0.29 -4.20 -11.19
C VAL A 70 0.82 -5.07 -10.61
N MET A 71 0.66 -5.46 -9.34
CA MET A 71 1.59 -6.37 -8.70
C MET A 71 1.56 -7.74 -9.40
N GLU A 72 2.75 -8.30 -9.63
CA GLU A 72 2.87 -9.67 -10.12
C GLU A 72 3.38 -10.57 -9.00
N MET A 73 2.79 -11.74 -8.89
CA MET A 73 3.23 -12.75 -7.95
C MET A 73 3.18 -14.10 -8.65
N ARG A 74 4.34 -14.78 -8.72
CA ARG A 74 4.47 -16.07 -9.38
C ARG A 74 3.98 -16.06 -10.84
N GLY A 75 4.27 -14.97 -11.55
CA GLY A 75 3.87 -14.82 -12.95
C GLY A 75 2.43 -14.43 -13.17
N ARG A 76 1.66 -14.18 -12.11
CA ARG A 76 0.25 -13.80 -12.19
C ARG A 76 0.06 -12.35 -11.78
N GLN A 77 -0.74 -11.63 -12.54
CA GLN A 77 -1.12 -10.27 -12.17
C GLN A 77 -2.20 -10.32 -11.08
N MET A 78 -1.96 -9.55 -10.02
CA MET A 78 -2.86 -9.51 -8.86
C MET A 78 -3.72 -8.25 -8.93
N LYS A 79 -4.87 -8.33 -9.59
CA LYS A 79 -5.80 -7.19 -9.67
C LYS A 79 -6.17 -6.70 -8.28
N GLY A 80 -6.18 -5.36 -8.14
CA GLY A 80 -6.45 -4.76 -6.84
C GLY A 80 -5.21 -4.57 -5.98
N TRP A 81 -4.03 -4.98 -6.47
CA TRP A 81 -2.76 -4.81 -5.77
C TRP A 81 -1.83 -4.04 -6.69
N LEU A 82 -1.52 -2.79 -6.34
CA LEU A 82 -0.72 -1.91 -7.18
C LEU A 82 0.61 -1.57 -6.55
N ARG A 83 1.63 -1.53 -7.39
CA ARG A 83 2.97 -1.09 -7.00
C ARG A 83 3.16 0.34 -7.50
N VAL A 84 3.67 1.20 -6.62
CA VAL A 84 3.96 2.59 -6.95
C VAL A 84 5.42 2.86 -6.57
N ASP A 85 6.20 3.32 -7.55
CA ASP A 85 7.62 3.59 -7.32
C ASP A 85 7.83 4.73 -6.33
N ALA A 86 8.98 4.72 -5.68
CA ALA A 86 9.33 5.74 -4.69
C ALA A 86 9.23 7.17 -5.24
N GLU A 87 9.62 7.37 -6.50
CA GLU A 87 9.56 8.70 -7.10
C GLU A 87 8.14 9.21 -7.33
N ASP A 88 7.15 8.32 -7.36
CA ASP A 88 5.74 8.67 -7.54
C ASP A 88 5.00 8.89 -6.22
N VAL A 89 5.72 8.77 -5.10
CA VAL A 89 5.20 9.07 -3.76
C VAL A 89 6.13 10.01 -2.99
N ARG A 90 6.90 10.82 -3.71
CA ARG A 90 7.87 11.74 -3.11
C ARG A 90 7.19 12.87 -2.35
N THR A 91 6.06 13.37 -2.85
CA THR A 91 5.35 14.43 -2.17
C THR A 91 4.32 13.86 -1.19
N LYS A 92 4.00 14.65 -0.17
CA LYS A 92 2.98 14.25 0.80
C LYS A 92 1.62 14.08 0.12
N THR A 93 1.30 14.92 -0.86
CA THR A 93 0.03 14.86 -1.58
C THR A 93 -0.09 13.55 -2.36
N GLU A 94 0.97 13.16 -3.07
CA GLU A 94 0.98 11.90 -3.82
C GLU A 94 0.84 10.70 -2.89
N LEU A 95 1.63 10.66 -1.83
CA LEU A 95 1.57 9.56 -0.87
C LEU A 95 0.21 9.48 -0.20
N ARG A 96 -0.34 10.62 0.20
CA ARG A 96 -1.66 10.67 0.84
C ARG A 96 -2.74 10.11 -0.07
N ARG A 97 -2.70 10.43 -1.36
CA ARG A 97 -3.68 9.94 -2.33
C ARG A 97 -3.69 8.41 -2.37
N TRP A 98 -2.51 7.80 -2.41
CA TRP A 98 -2.40 6.34 -2.44
C TRP A 98 -2.82 5.71 -1.12
N VAL A 99 -2.43 6.31 0.00
CA VAL A 99 -2.87 5.82 1.32
C VAL A 99 -4.40 5.88 1.42
N GLN A 100 -5.02 6.95 0.91
CA GLN A 100 -6.47 7.07 0.91
C GLN A 100 -7.16 6.01 0.06
N HIS A 101 -6.59 5.66 -1.10
CA HIS A 101 -7.13 4.54 -1.90
C HIS A 101 -7.11 3.24 -1.11
N GLY A 102 -6.01 2.94 -0.47
CA GLY A 102 -5.88 1.71 0.31
C GLY A 102 -6.82 1.67 1.51
N THR A 103 -6.90 2.76 2.28
CA THR A 103 -7.74 2.81 3.46
C THR A 103 -9.23 2.79 3.11
N ALA A 104 -9.62 3.52 2.07
CA ALA A 104 -11.02 3.56 1.65
C ALA A 104 -11.53 2.16 1.26
N TYR A 105 -10.71 1.41 0.52
CA TYR A 105 -11.11 0.07 0.10
C TYR A 105 -11.12 -0.91 1.29
N THR A 106 -10.06 -0.90 2.10
CA THR A 106 -9.96 -1.88 3.20
C THR A 106 -11.00 -1.67 4.28
N ARG A 107 -11.50 -0.44 4.46
CA ARG A 107 -12.60 -0.18 5.38
C ARG A 107 -13.89 -0.89 4.98
N LEU A 108 -14.04 -1.19 3.69
CA LEU A 108 -15.23 -1.89 3.17
C LEU A 108 -15.14 -3.40 3.35
N LEU A 109 -13.96 -3.91 3.66
CA LEU A 109 -13.74 -5.35 3.81
C LEU A 109 -14.08 -5.81 5.22
N PRO A 110 -14.63 -7.04 5.37
CA PRO A 110 -14.82 -7.60 6.70
C PRO A 110 -13.49 -7.72 7.43
N ALA A 111 -13.48 -7.39 8.72
CA ALA A 111 -12.28 -7.54 9.53
C ALA A 111 -11.88 -9.02 9.60
N LYS A 112 -10.58 -9.28 9.49
CA LYS A 112 -10.05 -10.64 9.67
C LYS A 112 -9.90 -10.93 11.14
N ARG A 113 -10.13 -12.17 11.50
CA ARG A 113 -9.99 -12.65 12.86
C ARG A 113 -8.70 -13.45 13.04
#